data_4dcd2c0f40a6998b6dcb76bb30981f0e
#
_entry.id   4dcd2c0f40a6998b6dcb76bb30981f0e
#
_cell.length_a   1.000
_cell.length_b   1.000
_cell.length_c   1.000
_cell.angle_alpha   90.00
_cell.angle_beta   90.00
_cell.angle_gamma   90.00
#
_symmetry.space_group_name_H-M   'P 1'
#
loop_
_entity.id
_entity.type
_entity.pdbx_description
1 polymer ?
#
loop_
_entity_poly.entity_id
_entity_poly.type
_entity_poly.pdbx_seq_one_letter_code
_entity_poly.pdbx_strand_id
1 'polypeptide(L)'
;MMKFNFNKANGTKVTFIFEDIDYTNELLAYTKEKKLFSGKLNEVYCNLPFNGEKEILVGFGKKEDLLEDDIRKVFFKLGKELIKFKEQEVLLQLPKLDNIKTSSLVKAIVEGFLHSTYKFDKYKSARKDYPEITINLITEEDSSLLESCVK
;
A
#
# COMPACT_ATOMS: atom_id res chain seq x y z
N MET A 1 -15.02 3.25 2.65
CA MET A 1 -14.56 4.49 2.01
C MET A 1 -13.09 4.74 2.31
N MET A 2 -12.36 5.19 1.33
CA MET A 2 -10.93 5.49 1.50
C MET A 2 -10.72 6.99 1.57
N LYS A 3 -9.91 7.42 2.52
CA LYS A 3 -9.53 8.82 2.69
C LYS A 3 -8.02 8.93 2.54
N PHE A 4 -7.55 9.91 1.76
CA PHE A 4 -6.13 10.08 1.46
C PHE A 4 -5.63 11.39 2.05
N ASN A 5 -4.52 11.32 2.80
CA ASN A 5 -3.83 12.48 3.36
C ASN A 5 -2.37 12.46 2.93
N PHE A 6 -1.75 13.64 2.90
CA PHE A 6 -0.33 13.76 2.60
C PHE A 6 0.44 14.24 3.82
N ASN A 7 1.63 13.65 3.99
CA ASN A 7 2.62 14.06 5.00
C ASN A 7 2.15 13.95 6.45
N LYS A 8 1.26 12.96 6.73
CA LYS A 8 0.92 12.56 8.09
C LYS A 8 1.58 11.22 8.39
N ALA A 9 2.34 11.15 9.48
CA ALA A 9 3.12 9.96 9.83
C ALA A 9 2.38 9.09 10.86
N ASN A 10 1.12 8.76 10.57
CA ASN A 10 0.28 7.95 11.46
C ASN A 10 -0.20 6.70 10.73
N GLY A 11 -0.39 5.63 11.50
CA GLY A 11 -0.99 4.40 11.01
C GLY A 11 -0.02 3.24 10.90
N THR A 12 -0.54 2.11 10.44
CA THR A 12 0.25 0.90 10.21
C THR A 12 1.22 1.13 9.05
N LYS A 13 2.50 0.89 9.30
CA LYS A 13 3.55 1.12 8.30
C LYS A 13 3.44 0.10 7.17
N VAL A 14 3.39 0.58 5.94
CA VAL A 14 3.46 -0.25 4.73
C VAL A 14 4.82 -0.05 4.10
N THR A 15 5.59 -1.11 4.00
CA THR A 15 6.96 -1.07 3.46
C THR A 15 6.98 -1.65 2.06
N PHE A 16 7.51 -0.87 1.12
CA PHE A 16 7.64 -1.29 -0.29
C PHE A 16 8.94 -2.07 -0.46
N ILE A 17 8.83 -3.30 -0.95
CA ILE A 17 9.97 -4.20 -1.07
C ILE A 17 10.15 -4.61 -2.54
N PHE A 18 11.38 -4.41 -3.04
CA PHE A 18 11.78 -4.93 -4.35
C PHE A 18 12.64 -6.16 -4.14
N GLU A 19 12.40 -7.22 -4.91
CA GLU A 19 13.11 -8.48 -4.71
C GLU A 19 14.61 -8.42 -5.04
N ASP A 20 15.03 -7.44 -5.85
CA ASP A 20 16.42 -7.26 -6.27
C ASP A 20 17.18 -6.20 -5.47
N ILE A 21 16.62 -5.72 -4.36
CA ILE A 21 17.25 -4.75 -3.48
C ILE A 21 17.41 -5.36 -2.10
N ASP A 22 18.57 -5.12 -1.47
CA ASP A 22 18.84 -5.56 -0.11
C ASP A 22 18.31 -4.55 0.90
N TYR A 23 17.69 -5.06 1.96
CA TYR A 23 17.12 -4.24 3.02
C TYR A 23 17.62 -4.73 4.38
N THR A 24 17.66 -3.81 5.35
CA THR A 24 18.00 -4.14 6.75
C THR A 24 16.76 -4.29 7.62
N ASN A 25 15.67 -4.80 7.06
CA ASN A 25 14.40 -4.96 7.75
C ASN A 25 14.32 -6.34 8.41
N GLU A 26 14.13 -6.37 9.73
CA GLU A 26 14.10 -7.63 10.50
C GLU A 26 12.89 -8.49 10.12
N LEU A 27 11.73 -7.87 9.90
CA LEU A 27 10.54 -8.61 9.50
C LEU A 27 10.75 -9.25 8.13
N LEU A 28 11.38 -8.53 7.20
CA LEU A 28 11.68 -9.06 5.88
C LEU A 28 12.64 -10.23 5.96
N ALA A 29 13.68 -10.13 6.80
CA ALA A 29 14.64 -11.23 7.00
C ALA A 29 13.94 -12.47 7.54
N TYR A 30 13.04 -12.29 8.51
CA TYR A 30 12.26 -13.38 9.08
C TYR A 30 11.39 -14.05 8.01
N THR A 31 10.67 -13.25 7.22
CA THR A 31 9.76 -13.78 6.20
C THR A 31 10.49 -14.50 5.07
N LYS A 32 11.69 -14.02 4.71
CA LYS A 32 12.53 -14.70 3.71
C LYS A 32 13.01 -16.06 4.22
N GLU A 33 13.44 -16.11 5.47
CA GLU A 33 13.89 -17.36 6.09
C GLU A 33 12.76 -18.39 6.13
N LYS A 34 11.55 -17.96 6.45
CA LYS A 34 10.38 -18.84 6.54
C LYS A 34 9.69 -19.06 5.19
N LYS A 35 10.17 -18.44 4.13
CA LYS A 35 9.59 -18.52 2.78
C LYS A 35 8.14 -18.03 2.72
N LEU A 36 7.82 -17.03 3.53
CA LEU A 36 6.48 -16.42 3.58
C LEU A 36 6.35 -15.22 2.64
N PHE A 37 7.46 -14.51 2.43
CA PHE A 37 7.48 -13.29 1.61
C PHE A 37 8.92 -13.05 1.15
N SER A 38 9.10 -12.67 -0.09
CA SER A 38 10.44 -12.41 -0.63
C SER A 38 10.52 -11.11 -1.43
N GLY A 39 9.41 -10.40 -1.63
CA GLY A 39 9.36 -9.17 -2.40
C GLY A 39 8.94 -9.35 -3.84
N LYS A 40 8.50 -10.55 -4.21
CA LYS A 40 7.98 -10.79 -5.56
C LYS A 40 6.73 -9.95 -5.83
N LEU A 41 6.50 -9.65 -7.08
CA LEU A 41 5.34 -8.84 -7.47
C LEU A 41 4.03 -9.46 -6.96
N ASN A 42 3.20 -8.63 -6.39
CA ASN A 42 1.89 -8.99 -5.82
C ASN A 42 1.94 -9.77 -4.50
N GLU A 43 3.10 -9.96 -3.90
CA GLU A 43 3.16 -10.51 -2.55
C GLU A 43 2.80 -9.44 -1.52
N VAL A 44 1.96 -9.82 -0.57
CA VAL A 44 1.60 -8.96 0.57
C VAL A 44 1.70 -9.78 1.83
N TYR A 45 2.43 -9.29 2.82
CA TYR A 45 2.55 -9.93 4.13
C TYR A 45 2.13 -8.95 5.22
N CYS A 46 1.08 -9.28 5.96
CA CYS A 46 0.55 -8.43 7.02
C CYS A 46 0.99 -8.96 8.37
N ASN A 47 1.79 -8.16 9.09
CA ASN A 47 2.17 -8.45 10.46
C ASN A 47 1.39 -7.51 11.37
N LEU A 48 0.23 -7.97 11.84
CA LEU A 48 -0.73 -7.16 12.58
C LEU A 48 -0.98 -7.77 13.96
N PRO A 49 0.03 -7.75 14.86
CA PRO A 49 -0.14 -8.34 16.18
C PRO A 49 -1.14 -7.55 17.02
N PHE A 50 -1.80 -8.23 17.92
CA PHE A 50 -2.72 -7.61 18.88
C PHE A 50 -2.00 -6.53 19.69
N ASN A 51 -0.76 -6.81 20.06
CA ASN A 51 0.06 -5.92 20.87
C ASN A 51 1.46 -5.83 20.24
N GLY A 52 1.92 -4.62 19.97
CA GLY A 52 3.21 -4.38 19.35
C GLY A 52 3.10 -3.62 18.04
N GLU A 53 4.23 -3.45 17.38
CA GLU A 53 4.28 -2.70 16.13
C GLU A 53 3.68 -3.50 14.97
N LYS A 54 2.87 -2.82 14.18
CA LYS A 54 2.26 -3.40 13.00
C LYS A 54 3.04 -2.96 11.76
N GLU A 55 3.28 -3.89 10.87
CA GLU A 55 3.93 -3.59 9.60
C GLU A 55 3.39 -4.49 8.50
N ILE A 56 3.22 -3.92 7.31
CA ILE A 56 2.78 -4.66 6.14
C ILE A 56 3.89 -4.55 5.09
N LEU A 57 4.32 -5.70 4.57
CA LEU A 57 5.30 -5.76 3.49
C LEU A 57 4.58 -5.96 2.17
N VAL A 58 4.93 -5.16 1.18
CA VAL A 58 4.33 -5.20 -0.15
C VAL A 58 5.41 -5.42 -1.19
N GLY A 59 5.26 -6.46 -2.01
CA GLY A 59 6.24 -6.84 -3.01
C GLY A 59 5.96 -6.24 -4.38
N PHE A 60 6.99 -5.63 -4.97
CA PHE A 60 6.91 -5.03 -6.29
C PHE A 60 7.76 -5.75 -7.34
N GLY A 61 8.40 -6.87 -6.97
CA GLY A 61 9.24 -7.61 -7.88
C GLY A 61 10.53 -6.88 -8.19
N LYS A 62 11.00 -6.94 -9.41
CA LYS A 62 12.21 -6.26 -9.82
C LYS A 62 11.92 -4.80 -10.15
N LYS A 63 12.73 -3.90 -9.58
CA LYS A 63 12.50 -2.46 -9.70
C LYS A 63 12.44 -2.00 -11.16
N GLU A 64 13.31 -2.52 -12.01
CA GLU A 64 13.39 -2.13 -13.42
C GLU A 64 12.18 -2.60 -14.23
N ASP A 65 11.52 -3.66 -13.82
CA ASP A 65 10.40 -4.26 -14.54
C ASP A 65 9.04 -3.72 -14.09
N LEU A 66 9.01 -2.85 -13.08
CA LEU A 66 7.77 -2.36 -12.51
C LEU A 66 7.03 -1.43 -13.46
N LEU A 67 5.74 -1.72 -13.69
CA LEU A 67 4.84 -0.92 -14.52
C LEU A 67 3.73 -0.32 -13.66
N GLU A 68 3.13 0.78 -14.15
CA GLU A 68 2.03 1.44 -13.43
C GLU A 68 0.86 0.48 -13.16
N ASP A 69 0.55 -0.39 -14.13
CA ASP A 69 -0.52 -1.37 -13.97
C ASP A 69 -0.22 -2.37 -12.86
N ASP A 70 1.04 -2.72 -12.68
CA ASP A 70 1.47 -3.59 -11.57
C ASP A 70 1.19 -2.94 -10.23
N ILE A 71 1.43 -1.62 -10.14
CA ILE A 71 1.17 -0.86 -8.91
C ILE A 71 -0.32 -0.89 -8.58
N ARG A 72 -1.18 -0.68 -9.58
CA ARG A 72 -2.63 -0.76 -9.37
C ARG A 72 -3.04 -2.11 -8.81
N LYS A 73 -2.50 -3.19 -9.37
CA LYS A 73 -2.83 -4.55 -8.93
C LYS A 73 -2.37 -4.83 -7.51
N VAL A 74 -1.17 -4.38 -7.16
CA VAL A 74 -0.63 -4.54 -5.80
C VAL A 74 -1.52 -3.83 -4.80
N PHE A 75 -1.89 -2.59 -5.06
CA PHE A 75 -2.71 -1.82 -4.12
C PHE A 75 -4.17 -2.24 -4.12
N PHE A 76 -4.66 -2.81 -5.20
CA PHE A 76 -5.96 -3.49 -5.20
C PHE A 76 -5.95 -4.65 -4.20
N LYS A 77 -4.90 -5.48 -4.25
CA LYS A 77 -4.75 -6.60 -3.31
C LYS A 77 -4.58 -6.10 -1.88
N LEU A 78 -3.74 -5.10 -1.67
CA LEU A 78 -3.53 -4.54 -0.34
C LEU A 78 -4.82 -3.95 0.22
N GLY A 79 -5.59 -3.25 -0.59
CA GLY A 79 -6.87 -2.69 -0.16
C GLY A 79 -7.82 -3.77 0.35
N LYS A 80 -7.89 -4.89 -0.35
CA LYS A 80 -8.71 -6.03 0.08
C LYS A 80 -8.23 -6.61 1.41
N GLU A 81 -6.91 -6.69 1.60
CA GLU A 81 -6.35 -7.18 2.85
C GLU A 81 -6.65 -6.22 4.01
N LEU A 82 -6.57 -4.91 3.78
CA LEU A 82 -6.90 -3.92 4.81
C LEU A 82 -8.36 -4.03 5.23
N ILE A 83 -9.26 -4.22 4.29
CA ILE A 83 -10.68 -4.43 4.58
C ILE A 83 -10.88 -5.71 5.38
N LYS A 84 -10.22 -6.79 4.96
CA LYS A 84 -10.31 -8.10 5.62
C LYS A 84 -9.85 -8.05 7.07
N PHE A 85 -8.74 -7.37 7.34
CA PHE A 85 -8.17 -7.26 8.68
C PHE A 85 -8.70 -6.07 9.47
N LYS A 86 -9.61 -5.28 8.87
CA LYS A 86 -10.24 -4.12 9.51
C LYS A 86 -9.23 -3.07 9.97
N GLU A 87 -8.17 -2.89 9.22
CA GLU A 87 -7.21 -1.83 9.47
C GLU A 87 -7.83 -0.48 9.08
N GLN A 88 -7.70 0.50 9.95
CA GLN A 88 -8.36 1.80 9.77
C GLN A 88 -7.44 2.90 9.27
N GLU A 89 -6.15 2.75 9.49
CA GLU A 89 -5.19 3.76 9.07
C GLU A 89 -3.86 3.13 8.71
N VAL A 90 -3.31 3.52 7.57
CA VAL A 90 -2.00 3.03 7.11
C VAL A 90 -1.12 4.18 6.66
N LEU A 91 0.19 3.96 6.72
CA LEU A 91 1.20 4.91 6.36
C LEU A 91 2.03 4.36 5.20
N LEU A 92 2.05 5.09 4.09
CA LEU A 92 2.83 4.73 2.91
C LEU A 92 3.91 5.78 2.68
N GLN A 93 5.16 5.38 2.78
CA GLN A 93 6.26 6.24 2.38
C GLN A 93 6.59 5.97 0.92
N LEU A 94 6.36 6.95 0.06
CA LEU A 94 6.49 6.77 -1.37
C LEU A 94 7.95 6.66 -1.78
N PRO A 95 8.33 5.61 -2.52
CA PRO A 95 9.69 5.48 -3.03
C PRO A 95 9.91 6.39 -4.24
N LYS A 96 11.17 6.76 -4.48
CA LYS A 96 11.56 7.42 -5.71
C LYS A 96 11.87 6.36 -6.75
N LEU A 97 11.16 6.44 -7.88
CA LEU A 97 11.34 5.48 -8.98
C LEU A 97 11.88 6.23 -10.20
N ASP A 98 12.88 5.64 -10.88
CA ASP A 98 13.51 6.27 -12.03
C ASP A 98 12.62 6.25 -13.27
N ASN A 99 11.80 5.23 -13.41
CA ASN A 99 10.98 5.01 -14.60
C ASN A 99 9.50 5.37 -14.42
N ILE A 100 9.10 5.81 -13.23
CA ILE A 100 7.72 6.19 -12.95
C ILE A 100 7.73 7.50 -12.17
N LYS A 101 7.00 8.49 -12.66
CA LYS A 101 6.87 9.76 -11.96
C LYS A 101 6.09 9.60 -10.67
N THR A 102 6.40 10.39 -9.65
CA THR A 102 5.69 10.32 -8.39
C THR A 102 4.20 10.57 -8.54
N SER A 103 3.80 11.49 -9.41
CA SER A 103 2.38 11.74 -9.67
C SER A 103 1.68 10.52 -10.26
N SER A 104 2.35 9.80 -11.17
CA SER A 104 1.81 8.56 -11.73
C SER A 104 1.74 7.45 -10.68
N LEU A 105 2.73 7.40 -9.79
CA LEU A 105 2.74 6.45 -8.68
C LEU A 105 1.56 6.69 -7.75
N VAL A 106 1.34 7.94 -7.33
CA VAL A 106 0.21 8.31 -6.47
C VAL A 106 -1.12 7.95 -7.14
N LYS A 107 -1.27 8.28 -8.42
CA LYS A 107 -2.49 7.99 -9.16
C LYS A 107 -2.76 6.48 -9.21
N ALA A 108 -1.74 5.67 -9.47
CA ALA A 108 -1.88 4.21 -9.52
C ALA A 108 -2.25 3.63 -8.15
N ILE A 109 -1.65 4.15 -7.07
CA ILE A 109 -1.97 3.74 -5.71
C ILE A 109 -3.44 4.04 -5.39
N VAL A 110 -3.88 5.26 -5.66
CA VAL A 110 -5.26 5.68 -5.40
C VAL A 110 -6.24 4.84 -6.21
N GLU A 111 -5.98 4.63 -7.49
CA GLU A 111 -6.85 3.82 -8.35
C GLU A 111 -6.95 2.38 -7.85
N GLY A 112 -5.82 1.79 -7.42
CA GLY A 112 -5.82 0.43 -6.88
C GLY A 112 -6.65 0.29 -5.62
N PHE A 113 -6.46 1.22 -4.68
CA PHE A 113 -7.25 1.22 -3.45
C PHE A 113 -8.74 1.44 -3.71
N LEU A 114 -9.08 2.42 -4.55
CA LEU A 114 -10.49 2.70 -4.85
C LEU A 114 -11.16 1.51 -5.53
N HIS A 115 -10.43 0.83 -6.41
CA HIS A 115 -10.98 -0.35 -7.07
C HIS A 115 -11.28 -1.48 -6.08
N SER A 116 -10.47 -1.62 -5.03
CA SER A 116 -10.69 -2.63 -3.99
C SER A 116 -11.98 -2.35 -3.20
N THR A 117 -12.27 -1.08 -2.92
CA THR A 117 -13.50 -0.69 -2.21
C THR A 117 -14.73 -0.75 -3.11
N TYR A 118 -14.56 -0.57 -4.40
CA TYR A 118 -15.68 -0.61 -5.35
C TYR A 118 -16.40 -1.96 -5.29
N LYS A 119 -15.66 -3.06 -5.31
CA LYS A 119 -16.26 -4.39 -5.20
C LYS A 119 -16.96 -4.60 -3.86
N PHE A 120 -16.35 -4.11 -2.79
CA PHE A 120 -16.95 -4.19 -1.46
C PHE A 120 -18.27 -3.42 -1.41
N ASP A 121 -18.28 -2.20 -1.92
CA ASP A 121 -19.47 -1.34 -1.94
C ASP A 121 -20.62 -1.98 -2.73
N LYS A 122 -20.29 -2.62 -3.85
CA LYS A 122 -21.30 -3.25 -4.69
C LYS A 122 -22.09 -4.31 -3.96
N TYR A 123 -21.43 -5.10 -3.10
CA TYR A 123 -22.07 -6.16 -2.34
C TYR A 123 -22.66 -5.68 -1.03
N LYS A 124 -22.26 -4.52 -0.56
CA LYS A 124 -22.64 -3.98 0.75
C LYS A 124 -23.46 -2.70 0.64
N SER A 125 -24.03 -2.41 -0.51
CA SER A 125 -24.72 -1.15 -0.76
C SER A 125 -25.88 -0.88 0.21
N ALA A 126 -26.48 -1.91 0.79
CA ALA A 126 -27.56 -1.78 1.75
C ALA A 126 -27.08 -1.64 3.20
N ARG A 127 -25.78 -1.74 3.45
CA ARG A 127 -25.23 -1.64 4.80
C ARG A 127 -24.70 -0.25 5.07
N LYS A 128 -24.79 0.17 6.32
CA LYS A 128 -24.33 1.49 6.75
C LYS A 128 -22.90 1.48 7.29
N ASP A 129 -22.33 0.33 7.56
CA ASP A 129 -21.05 0.19 8.22
C ASP A 129 -19.92 -0.14 7.24
N TYR A 130 -19.68 0.75 6.28
CA TYR A 130 -18.51 0.65 5.42
C TYR A 130 -17.25 0.87 6.25
N PRO A 131 -16.20 0.08 6.03
CA PRO A 131 -14.93 0.38 6.67
C PRO A 131 -14.40 1.70 6.16
N GLU A 132 -14.06 2.59 7.09
CA GLU A 132 -13.39 3.84 6.74
C GLU A 132 -11.90 3.63 6.93
N ILE A 133 -11.14 3.75 5.84
CA ILE A 133 -9.71 3.53 5.85
C ILE A 133 -9.01 4.82 5.44
N THR A 134 -8.08 5.26 6.28
CA THR A 134 -7.29 6.45 6.02
C THR A 134 -5.92 6.03 5.51
N ILE A 135 -5.54 6.55 4.34
CA ILE A 135 -4.26 6.28 3.70
C ILE A 135 -3.42 7.54 3.79
N ASN A 136 -2.34 7.48 4.56
CA ASN A 136 -1.41 8.60 4.72
C ASN A 136 -0.21 8.39 3.81
N LEU A 137 -0.01 9.31 2.87
CA LEU A 137 1.06 9.24 1.89
C LEU A 137 2.17 10.23 2.27
N ILE A 138 3.40 9.74 2.40
CA ILE A 138 4.57 10.57 2.68
C ILE A 138 5.42 10.66 1.43
N THR A 139 5.71 11.89 0.99
CA THR A 139 6.52 12.14 -0.17
C THR A 139 7.44 13.33 0.08
N GLU A 140 8.61 13.33 -0.57
CA GLU A 140 9.53 14.45 -0.54
C GLU A 140 9.15 15.54 -1.55
N GLU A 141 8.24 15.24 -2.48
CA GLU A 141 7.79 16.19 -3.47
C GLU A 141 6.68 17.09 -2.92
N ASP A 142 6.41 18.19 -3.65
CA ASP A 142 5.34 19.11 -3.28
C ASP A 142 4.00 18.41 -3.33
N SER A 143 3.38 18.24 -2.16
CA SER A 143 2.10 17.54 -2.04
C SER A 143 0.96 18.28 -2.73
N SER A 144 1.07 19.60 -2.92
CA SER A 144 0.01 20.35 -3.58
C SER A 144 -0.21 19.91 -5.03
N LEU A 145 0.87 19.48 -5.71
CA LEU A 145 0.76 18.93 -7.05
C LEU A 145 0.18 17.53 -7.06
N LEU A 146 0.41 16.78 -5.99
CA LEU A 146 -0.03 15.39 -5.89
C LEU A 146 -1.47 15.26 -5.39
N GLU A 147 -1.95 16.23 -4.63
CA GLU A 147 -3.32 16.22 -4.10
C GLU A 147 -4.36 16.19 -5.22
N SER A 148 -4.07 16.78 -6.38
CA SER A 148 -4.96 16.73 -7.53
C SER A 148 -5.17 15.32 -8.06
N CYS A 149 -4.23 14.41 -7.80
CA CYS A 149 -4.30 13.01 -8.24
C CYS A 149 -5.32 12.20 -7.44
N VAL A 150 -5.74 12.72 -6.29
CA VAL A 150 -6.63 12.01 -5.36
C VAL A 150 -8.10 12.38 -5.56
N LYS A 151 -8.35 13.45 -6.25
CA LYS A 151 -9.72 13.97 -6.46
C LYS A 151 -10.45 13.30 -7.60
#